data_698da56cd0884b7afd86f2b7b1ac68db
#
_entry.id   698da56cd0884b7afd86f2b7b1ac68db
#
_cell.length_a   1.000
_cell.length_b   1.000
_cell.length_c   1.000
_cell.angle_alpha   90.00
_cell.angle_beta   90.00
_cell.angle_gamma   90.00
#
_symmetry.space_group_name_H-M   'P 1'
#
loop_
_entity.id
_entity.type
_entity.pdbx_description
1 polymer ?
#
loop_
_entity_poly.entity_id
_entity_poly.type
_entity_poly.pdbx_seq_one_letter_code
_entity_poly.pdbx_strand_id
1 'polypeptide(L)'
;MDAQKKLIAETGLSETKIVLGWLLNFRTMTISLPENKFIAYSRAISEMIERGWTTKAELESNIGRWTHLGNMIPHVFHFLSRLRFLLRRLQNKRKLNINEECIADLKFLLSVLEKCKAGIDMNSIAYRRPTHVYRSDSCPAGLGGYSDEGFAWRYYLPPELQFRASNNLLEHIAAIITPWVDILAGRLKHGDCALSMTDSTTSAGWLRKSNFIEEGESAIQATIRLEVARLHALHYLQTEIREYSQWFPGVENKVADALSRDDDRSDEELTNILRSNCPSQVPPHFEIVPLPNEIISWLTSLLLRLPQKKELAEVHMRTTLGRGPATHNIVTSSALMETTSLTECLDNTNLQSRELSPWLYAKGDFRDSLMLPWLKSQSQIPLTQWLRPSEKTGEKTHIGTQNATLDDFYKGN
;
A
#
# COMPACT_ATOMS: atom_id res chain seq x y z
N MET A 1 -22.77 33.77 9.80
CA MET A 1 -23.78 32.93 10.50
C MET A 1 -23.11 32.44 11.77
N ASP A 2 -23.68 32.69 12.92
CA ASP A 2 -23.09 32.44 14.22
C ASP A 2 -22.85 30.93 14.41
N ALA A 3 -21.61 30.53 14.72
CA ALA A 3 -21.21 29.13 14.89
C ALA A 3 -22.09 28.43 15.95
N GLN A 4 -22.50 29.17 16.96
CA GLN A 4 -23.36 28.68 18.04
C GLN A 4 -24.78 28.34 17.56
N LYS A 5 -25.36 29.12 16.62
CA LYS A 5 -26.66 28.82 16.01
C LYS A 5 -26.58 27.57 15.13
N LYS A 6 -25.45 27.37 14.46
CA LYS A 6 -25.22 26.19 13.64
C LYS A 6 -25.08 24.93 14.51
N LEU A 7 -24.38 25.04 15.63
CA LEU A 7 -24.24 23.94 16.60
C LEU A 7 -25.59 23.55 17.21
N ILE A 8 -26.42 24.52 17.60
CA ILE A 8 -27.76 24.30 18.17
C ILE A 8 -28.71 23.66 17.15
N ALA A 9 -28.64 24.10 15.88
CA ALA A 9 -29.44 23.50 14.80
C ALA A 9 -29.04 22.07 14.45
N GLU A 10 -27.78 21.68 14.76
CA GLU A 10 -27.22 20.35 14.47
C GLU A 10 -27.24 19.37 15.66
N THR A 11 -27.70 19.80 16.85
CA THR A 11 -27.63 19.00 18.10
C THR A 11 -28.73 17.94 18.28
N GLY A 12 -29.61 17.72 17.30
CA GLY A 12 -30.55 16.61 17.35
C GLY A 12 -29.86 15.24 17.28
N LEU A 13 -30.23 14.32 18.18
CA LEU A 13 -29.86 12.90 18.02
C LEU A 13 -30.49 12.39 16.73
N SER A 14 -29.67 12.00 15.77
CA SER A 14 -30.11 11.46 14.48
C SER A 14 -29.31 10.22 14.15
N GLU A 15 -29.97 9.21 13.62
CA GLU A 15 -29.29 7.99 13.12
C GLU A 15 -28.37 8.29 11.93
N THR A 16 -28.66 9.36 11.21
CA THR A 16 -27.86 9.80 10.06
C THR A 16 -27.51 11.27 10.16
N LYS A 17 -26.28 11.63 9.80
CA LYS A 17 -25.79 13.01 9.80
C LYS A 17 -24.81 13.27 8.67
N ILE A 18 -24.92 14.44 8.04
CA ILE A 18 -23.91 14.87 7.07
C ILE A 18 -22.82 15.66 7.80
N VAL A 19 -21.60 15.11 7.79
CA VAL A 19 -20.41 15.72 8.41
C VAL A 19 -19.31 15.84 7.35
N LEU A 20 -18.74 17.01 7.19
CA LEU A 20 -17.68 17.30 6.21
C LEU A 20 -18.01 16.82 4.79
N GLY A 21 -19.31 16.79 4.46
CA GLY A 21 -19.79 16.39 3.14
C GLY A 21 -19.93 14.88 2.93
N TRP A 22 -19.84 14.09 3.99
CA TRP A 22 -20.13 12.65 4.04
C TRP A 22 -21.40 12.40 4.84
N LEU A 23 -22.20 11.44 4.42
CA LEU A 23 -23.36 10.93 5.14
C LEU A 23 -22.90 9.81 6.07
N LEU A 24 -22.93 10.09 7.36
CA LEU A 24 -22.69 9.11 8.41
C LEU A 24 -24.02 8.41 8.75
N ASN A 25 -24.03 7.09 8.77
CA ASN A 25 -25.15 6.30 9.25
C ASN A 25 -24.69 5.47 10.46
N PHE A 26 -25.13 5.89 11.65
CA PHE A 26 -24.74 5.26 12.91
C PHE A 26 -25.50 3.96 13.20
N ARG A 27 -26.59 3.69 12.48
CA ARG A 27 -27.31 2.43 12.59
C ARG A 27 -26.59 1.29 11.86
N THR A 28 -26.11 1.57 10.65
CA THR A 28 -25.37 0.61 9.82
C THR A 28 -23.87 0.74 9.99
N MET A 29 -23.39 1.72 10.75
CA MET A 29 -21.97 2.05 10.93
C MET A 29 -21.25 2.28 9.60
N THR A 30 -21.90 3.00 8.68
CA THR A 30 -21.34 3.29 7.35
C THR A 30 -21.18 4.78 7.09
N ILE A 31 -20.21 5.10 6.26
CA ILE A 31 -19.98 6.43 5.68
C ILE A 31 -20.23 6.34 4.19
N SER A 32 -21.09 7.20 3.67
CA SER A 32 -21.41 7.24 2.23
C SER A 32 -21.36 8.64 1.68
N LEU A 33 -21.26 8.73 0.35
CA LEU A 33 -21.37 10.00 -0.34
C LEU A 33 -22.86 10.37 -0.46
N PRO A 34 -23.27 11.60 -0.07
CA PRO A 34 -24.66 12.05 -0.28
C PRO A 34 -25.07 11.95 -1.74
N GLU A 35 -26.33 11.55 -2.02
CA GLU A 35 -26.84 11.26 -3.36
C GLU A 35 -26.60 12.39 -4.36
N ASN A 36 -26.87 13.64 -3.93
CA ASN A 36 -26.65 14.83 -4.77
C ASN A 36 -25.17 15.00 -5.20
N LYS A 37 -24.23 14.66 -4.31
CA LYS A 37 -22.79 14.68 -4.64
C LYS A 37 -22.40 13.53 -5.55
N PHE A 38 -22.92 12.34 -5.28
CA PHE A 38 -22.69 11.17 -6.13
C PHE A 38 -23.11 11.46 -7.57
N ILE A 39 -24.34 11.95 -7.78
CA ILE A 39 -24.85 12.28 -9.11
C ILE A 39 -23.98 13.36 -9.77
N ALA A 40 -23.64 14.43 -9.04
CA ALA A 40 -22.82 15.51 -9.59
C ALA A 40 -21.40 15.06 -9.97
N TYR A 41 -20.79 14.20 -9.17
CA TYR A 41 -19.43 13.69 -9.42
C TYR A 41 -19.41 12.70 -10.58
N SER A 42 -20.34 11.74 -10.57
CA SER A 42 -20.47 10.74 -11.63
C SER A 42 -20.72 11.40 -13.00
N ARG A 43 -21.68 12.35 -13.05
CA ARG A 43 -21.96 13.10 -14.27
C ARG A 43 -20.72 13.83 -14.80
N ALA A 44 -20.03 14.56 -13.94
CA ALA A 44 -18.85 15.34 -14.37
C ALA A 44 -17.74 14.47 -14.95
N ILE A 45 -17.56 13.23 -14.44
CA ILE A 45 -16.57 12.30 -14.99
C ILE A 45 -17.08 11.68 -16.30
N SER A 46 -18.31 11.20 -16.33
CA SER A 46 -18.88 10.58 -17.52
C SER A 46 -18.84 11.52 -18.70
N GLU A 47 -19.27 12.78 -18.50
CA GLU A 47 -19.19 13.83 -19.53
C GLU A 47 -17.75 14.09 -19.99
N MET A 48 -16.78 14.05 -19.07
CA MET A 48 -15.36 14.25 -19.40
C MET A 48 -14.81 13.05 -20.22
N ILE A 49 -15.18 11.82 -19.87
CA ILE A 49 -14.80 10.60 -20.60
C ILE A 49 -15.42 10.60 -22.01
N GLU A 50 -16.71 10.84 -22.11
CA GLU A 50 -17.46 10.82 -23.38
C GLU A 50 -16.93 11.89 -24.34
N ARG A 51 -16.64 13.07 -23.83
CA ARG A 51 -16.15 14.20 -24.62
C ARG A 51 -14.68 14.04 -25.03
N GLY A 52 -13.88 13.29 -24.27
CA GLY A 52 -12.46 13.02 -24.53
C GLY A 52 -11.52 14.21 -24.33
N TRP A 53 -12.00 15.34 -23.79
CA TRP A 53 -11.19 16.51 -23.47
C TRP A 53 -11.68 17.22 -22.19
N THR A 54 -10.84 18.05 -21.61
CA THR A 54 -11.15 18.79 -20.36
C THR A 54 -10.58 20.21 -20.41
N THR A 55 -11.09 21.05 -19.53
CA THR A 55 -10.58 22.39 -19.25
C THR A 55 -9.85 22.42 -17.91
N LYS A 56 -9.06 23.50 -17.67
CA LYS A 56 -8.35 23.68 -16.40
C LYS A 56 -9.30 23.68 -15.21
N ALA A 57 -10.37 24.47 -15.27
CA ALA A 57 -11.34 24.60 -14.18
C ALA A 57 -12.07 23.29 -13.86
N GLU A 58 -12.47 22.53 -14.90
CA GLU A 58 -13.09 21.21 -14.72
C GLU A 58 -12.14 20.23 -14.05
N LEU A 59 -10.88 20.19 -14.51
CA LEU A 59 -9.89 19.25 -13.98
C LEU A 59 -9.50 19.60 -12.55
N GLU A 60 -9.30 20.87 -12.22
CA GLU A 60 -9.05 21.33 -10.84
C GLU A 60 -10.21 20.96 -9.90
N SER A 61 -11.45 21.22 -10.34
CA SER A 61 -12.65 20.84 -9.57
C SER A 61 -12.72 19.33 -9.34
N ASN A 62 -12.45 18.54 -10.37
CA ASN A 62 -12.47 17.07 -10.24
C ASN A 62 -11.34 16.54 -9.37
N ILE A 63 -10.11 17.05 -9.47
CA ILE A 63 -9.00 16.70 -8.58
C ILE A 63 -9.36 17.01 -7.12
N GLY A 64 -10.00 18.14 -6.85
CA GLY A 64 -10.50 18.46 -5.51
C GLY A 64 -11.52 17.46 -4.98
N ARG A 65 -12.48 17.03 -5.82
CA ARG A 65 -13.47 16.00 -5.49
C ARG A 65 -12.80 14.65 -5.18
N TRP A 66 -11.82 14.24 -6.02
CA TRP A 66 -11.06 13.01 -5.81
C TRP A 66 -10.20 13.04 -4.54
N THR A 67 -9.59 14.18 -4.27
CA THR A 67 -8.85 14.37 -3.01
C THR A 67 -9.78 14.21 -1.81
N HIS A 68 -11.02 14.71 -1.89
CA HIS A 68 -12.03 14.50 -0.84
C HIS A 68 -12.37 12.99 -0.69
N LEU A 69 -12.55 12.25 -1.81
CA LEU A 69 -12.82 10.81 -1.76
C LEU A 69 -11.61 10.04 -1.23
N GLY A 70 -10.40 10.44 -1.58
CA GLY A 70 -9.15 9.82 -1.12
C GLY A 70 -8.96 9.85 0.40
N ASN A 71 -9.61 10.78 1.10
CA ASN A 71 -9.60 10.79 2.57
C ASN A 71 -10.32 9.57 3.17
N MET A 72 -11.29 8.99 2.46
CA MET A 72 -12.00 7.77 2.89
C MET A 72 -11.45 6.52 2.21
N ILE A 73 -11.07 6.64 0.94
CA ILE A 73 -10.47 5.56 0.15
C ILE A 73 -9.07 6.00 -0.31
N PRO A 74 -8.02 5.77 0.50
CA PRO A 74 -6.65 6.27 0.21
C PRO A 74 -6.11 5.84 -1.16
N HIS A 75 -6.52 4.68 -1.66
CA HIS A 75 -6.12 4.17 -2.98
C HIS A 75 -6.45 5.11 -4.15
N VAL A 76 -7.38 6.05 -3.99
CA VAL A 76 -7.65 7.11 -4.99
C VAL A 76 -6.40 7.93 -5.29
N PHE A 77 -5.52 8.14 -4.30
CA PHE A 77 -4.32 8.95 -4.46
C PHE A 77 -3.33 8.38 -5.49
N HIS A 78 -3.35 7.08 -5.77
CA HIS A 78 -2.53 6.46 -6.81
C HIS A 78 -2.79 7.08 -8.19
N PHE A 79 -4.04 7.45 -8.48
CA PHE A 79 -4.50 7.86 -9.81
C PHE A 79 -4.54 9.38 -10.01
N LEU A 80 -4.25 10.17 -8.98
CA LEU A 80 -4.25 11.63 -9.10
C LEU A 80 -3.01 12.19 -9.82
N SER A 81 -1.92 11.44 -9.89
CA SER A 81 -0.65 11.90 -10.48
C SER A 81 -0.79 12.25 -11.97
N ARG A 82 -1.44 11.37 -12.76
CA ARG A 82 -1.67 11.61 -14.18
C ARG A 82 -2.59 12.79 -14.43
N LEU A 83 -3.65 12.92 -13.63
CA LEU A 83 -4.57 14.05 -13.72
C LEU A 83 -3.89 15.38 -13.36
N ARG A 84 -3.02 15.37 -12.34
CA ARG A 84 -2.21 16.55 -11.97
C ARG A 84 -1.18 16.90 -13.05
N PHE A 85 -0.59 15.89 -13.70
CA PHE A 85 0.29 16.11 -14.84
C PHE A 85 -0.48 16.72 -16.02
N LEU A 86 -1.67 16.21 -16.33
CA LEU A 86 -2.55 16.78 -17.34
C LEU A 86 -2.90 18.24 -17.01
N LEU A 87 -3.19 18.55 -15.75
CA LEU A 87 -3.47 19.91 -15.27
C LEU A 87 -2.29 20.86 -15.51
N ARG A 88 -1.05 20.42 -15.25
CA ARG A 88 0.15 21.22 -15.55
C ARG A 88 0.28 21.55 -17.05
N ARG A 89 -0.08 20.60 -17.92
CA ARG A 89 -0.08 20.82 -19.37
C ARG A 89 -1.18 21.76 -19.85
N LEU A 90 -2.21 21.96 -19.05
CA LEU A 90 -3.34 22.87 -19.35
C LEU A 90 -3.08 24.33 -19.01
N GLN A 91 -1.97 24.68 -18.33
CA GLN A 91 -1.73 26.04 -17.82
C GLN A 91 -1.91 27.14 -18.88
N ASN A 92 -1.48 26.88 -20.15
CA ASN A 92 -1.53 27.82 -21.25
C ASN A 92 -2.53 27.42 -22.35
N LYS A 93 -3.42 26.45 -22.09
CA LYS A 93 -4.37 25.94 -23.09
C LYS A 93 -5.80 26.07 -22.59
N ARG A 94 -6.72 26.43 -23.48
CA ARG A 94 -8.16 26.49 -23.14
C ARG A 94 -8.74 25.11 -22.85
N LYS A 95 -8.29 24.08 -23.59
CA LYS A 95 -8.68 22.68 -23.43
C LYS A 95 -7.57 21.74 -23.89
N LEU A 96 -7.58 20.52 -23.39
CA LEU A 96 -6.62 19.47 -23.70
C LEU A 96 -7.35 18.13 -23.84
N ASN A 97 -6.98 17.35 -24.85
CA ASN A 97 -7.47 15.97 -25.01
C ASN A 97 -6.93 15.09 -23.88
N ILE A 98 -7.80 14.22 -23.40
CA ILE A 98 -7.48 13.25 -22.36
C ILE A 98 -6.98 11.98 -23.07
N ASN A 99 -5.81 11.48 -22.68
CA ASN A 99 -5.27 10.25 -23.22
C ASN A 99 -5.98 9.01 -22.64
N GLU A 100 -5.84 7.87 -23.32
CA GLU A 100 -6.50 6.61 -22.94
C GLU A 100 -6.17 6.18 -21.51
N GLU A 101 -4.93 6.39 -21.06
CA GLU A 101 -4.51 6.06 -19.70
C GLU A 101 -5.24 6.87 -18.63
N CYS A 102 -5.43 8.18 -18.86
CA CYS A 102 -6.24 9.03 -17.98
C CYS A 102 -7.72 8.65 -18.03
N ILE A 103 -8.22 8.23 -19.20
CA ILE A 103 -9.60 7.71 -19.35
C ILE A 103 -9.76 6.43 -18.52
N ALA A 104 -8.78 5.52 -18.55
CA ALA A 104 -8.79 4.32 -17.72
C ALA A 104 -8.79 4.64 -16.22
N ASP A 105 -8.01 5.63 -15.80
CA ASP A 105 -8.01 6.11 -14.42
C ASP A 105 -9.37 6.73 -14.03
N LEU A 106 -9.98 7.53 -14.90
CA LEU A 106 -11.30 8.11 -14.68
C LEU A 106 -12.40 7.03 -14.58
N LYS A 107 -12.36 5.99 -15.43
CA LYS A 107 -13.28 4.84 -15.35
C LYS A 107 -13.13 4.10 -14.02
N PHE A 108 -11.90 3.88 -13.57
CA PHE A 108 -11.66 3.28 -12.24
C PHE A 108 -12.25 4.16 -11.11
N LEU A 109 -12.11 5.48 -11.21
CA LEU A 109 -12.69 6.41 -10.24
C LEU A 109 -14.22 6.39 -10.21
N LEU A 110 -14.91 6.02 -11.31
CA LEU A 110 -16.34 5.74 -11.27
C LEU A 110 -16.68 4.54 -10.39
N SER A 111 -15.89 3.45 -10.44
CA SER A 111 -16.06 2.30 -9.53
C SER A 111 -15.89 2.69 -8.06
N VAL A 112 -14.94 3.59 -7.77
CA VAL A 112 -14.76 4.15 -6.43
C VAL A 112 -15.99 4.95 -5.98
N LEU A 113 -16.60 5.73 -6.88
CA LEU A 113 -17.83 6.47 -6.57
C LEU A 113 -19.00 5.55 -6.21
N GLU A 114 -19.18 4.46 -6.95
CA GLU A 114 -20.22 3.47 -6.64
C GLU A 114 -20.02 2.88 -5.24
N LYS A 115 -18.77 2.59 -4.87
CA LYS A 115 -18.45 2.15 -3.51
C LYS A 115 -18.75 3.22 -2.47
N CYS A 116 -18.40 4.47 -2.73
CA CYS A 116 -18.71 5.60 -1.84
C CYS A 116 -20.22 5.84 -1.68
N LYS A 117 -21.02 5.55 -2.73
CA LYS A 117 -22.49 5.60 -2.66
C LYS A 117 -23.05 4.45 -1.83
N ALA A 118 -22.59 3.22 -2.06
CA ALA A 118 -23.03 2.04 -1.35
C ALA A 118 -22.75 2.11 0.16
N GLY A 119 -21.70 2.81 0.53
CA GLY A 119 -21.23 2.98 1.90
C GLY A 119 -19.95 2.21 2.19
N ILE A 120 -19.13 2.80 3.03
CA ILE A 120 -17.86 2.27 3.51
C ILE A 120 -18.03 2.02 4.99
N ASP A 121 -17.63 0.86 5.49
CA ASP A 121 -17.67 0.54 6.92
C ASP A 121 -16.82 1.57 7.70
N MET A 122 -17.39 2.19 8.74
CA MET A 122 -16.67 3.12 9.62
C MET A 122 -15.43 2.45 10.25
N ASN A 123 -15.48 1.16 10.51
CA ASN A 123 -14.35 0.41 11.03
C ASN A 123 -13.18 0.34 10.03
N SER A 124 -13.44 0.40 8.73
CA SER A 124 -12.36 0.39 7.72
C SER A 124 -11.60 1.72 7.66
N ILE A 125 -12.14 2.80 8.22
CA ILE A 125 -11.54 4.14 8.22
C ILE A 125 -10.83 4.42 9.55
N ALA A 126 -11.40 3.92 10.66
CA ALA A 126 -10.80 4.08 11.98
C ALA A 126 -9.51 3.26 12.10
N TYR A 127 -8.54 3.81 12.84
CA TYR A 127 -7.35 3.04 13.19
C TYR A 127 -7.73 1.82 14.04
N ARG A 128 -7.22 0.66 13.64
CA ARG A 128 -7.39 -0.61 14.38
C ARG A 128 -6.06 -1.33 14.45
N ARG A 129 -5.93 -2.18 15.45
CA ARG A 129 -4.80 -3.12 15.48
C ARG A 129 -4.91 -4.09 14.30
N PRO A 130 -3.81 -4.36 13.60
CA PRO A 130 -3.80 -5.40 12.58
C PRO A 130 -4.23 -6.74 13.15
N THR A 131 -5.08 -7.46 12.42
CA THR A 131 -5.46 -8.84 12.72
C THR A 131 -4.48 -9.82 12.07
N HIS A 132 -3.81 -9.40 10.97
CA HIS A 132 -2.86 -10.17 10.20
C HIS A 132 -1.62 -9.32 9.92
N VAL A 133 -0.45 -9.92 9.98
CA VAL A 133 0.82 -9.26 9.64
C VAL A 133 1.50 -10.06 8.54
N TYR A 134 1.92 -9.36 7.50
CA TYR A 134 2.56 -9.90 6.32
C TYR A 134 3.97 -9.38 6.20
N ARG A 135 4.88 -10.23 5.72
CA ARG A 135 6.24 -9.86 5.35
C ARG A 135 6.54 -10.38 3.96
N SER A 136 7.23 -9.59 3.18
CA SER A 136 7.58 -9.92 1.81
C SER A 136 8.96 -9.42 1.46
N ASP A 137 9.56 -10.06 0.49
CA ASP A 137 10.82 -9.68 -0.13
C ASP A 137 10.84 -10.08 -1.60
N SER A 138 11.74 -9.49 -2.36
CA SER A 138 12.00 -9.88 -3.74
C SER A 138 13.46 -9.76 -4.12
N CYS A 139 13.84 -10.52 -5.14
CA CYS A 139 15.06 -10.33 -5.88
C CYS A 139 14.74 -10.32 -7.38
N PRO A 140 15.69 -9.98 -8.27
CA PRO A 140 15.45 -9.99 -9.71
C PRO A 140 15.01 -11.33 -10.29
N ALA A 141 15.22 -12.44 -9.55
CA ALA A 141 14.92 -13.79 -9.97
C ALA A 141 13.76 -14.45 -9.21
N GLY A 142 13.31 -13.87 -8.08
CA GLY A 142 12.27 -14.50 -7.28
C GLY A 142 11.56 -13.55 -6.33
N LEU A 143 10.39 -13.99 -5.87
CA LEU A 143 9.56 -13.29 -4.90
C LEU A 143 9.15 -14.26 -3.80
N GLY A 144 8.95 -13.74 -2.59
CA GLY A 144 8.47 -14.53 -1.47
C GLY A 144 7.81 -13.69 -0.40
N GLY A 145 6.98 -14.32 0.40
CA GLY A 145 6.33 -13.67 1.52
C GLY A 145 5.63 -14.65 2.45
N TYR A 146 5.23 -14.18 3.61
CA TYR A 146 4.55 -15.00 4.60
C TYR A 146 3.67 -14.17 5.52
N SER A 147 2.70 -14.82 6.14
CA SER A 147 1.85 -14.25 7.18
C SER A 147 2.35 -14.63 8.58
N ASP A 148 1.92 -13.88 9.59
CA ASP A 148 2.17 -14.22 11.00
C ASP A 148 1.42 -15.49 11.45
N GLU A 149 0.41 -15.94 10.71
CA GLU A 149 -0.24 -17.24 10.88
C GLU A 149 0.60 -18.40 10.37
N GLY A 150 1.66 -18.14 9.58
CA GLY A 150 2.61 -19.11 9.12
C GLY A 150 2.42 -19.60 7.71
N PHE A 151 1.45 -19.08 6.96
CA PHE A 151 1.32 -19.36 5.54
C PHE A 151 2.34 -18.57 4.76
N ALA A 152 3.27 -19.27 4.12
CA ALA A 152 4.33 -18.73 3.31
C ALA A 152 4.12 -19.12 1.85
N TRP A 153 4.64 -18.33 0.94
CA TRP A 153 4.72 -18.61 -0.48
C TRP A 153 6.05 -18.14 -1.03
N ARG A 154 6.50 -18.80 -2.11
CA ARG A 154 7.66 -18.39 -2.89
C ARG A 154 7.41 -18.66 -4.37
N TYR A 155 7.99 -17.87 -5.22
CA TYR A 155 7.91 -18.04 -6.66
C TYR A 155 9.20 -17.59 -7.32
N TYR A 156 9.95 -18.55 -7.85
CA TYR A 156 11.11 -18.27 -8.66
C TYR A 156 10.67 -17.98 -10.10
N LEU A 157 11.05 -16.80 -10.59
CA LEU A 157 10.66 -16.35 -11.90
C LEU A 157 11.31 -17.20 -13.00
N PRO A 158 10.57 -17.71 -13.98
CA PRO A 158 11.15 -18.32 -15.16
C PRO A 158 12.17 -17.38 -15.82
N PRO A 159 13.23 -17.90 -16.49
CA PRO A 159 14.30 -17.07 -17.05
C PRO A 159 13.85 -15.93 -17.96
N GLU A 160 12.76 -16.14 -18.69
CA GLU A 160 12.15 -15.12 -19.55
C GLU A 160 11.49 -13.96 -18.80
N LEU A 161 11.18 -14.14 -17.51
CA LEU A 161 10.56 -13.10 -16.65
C LEU A 161 11.59 -12.37 -15.78
N GLN A 162 12.75 -12.97 -15.56
CA GLN A 162 13.80 -12.39 -14.72
C GLN A 162 14.38 -11.11 -15.32
N PHE A 163 14.83 -10.19 -14.46
CA PHE A 163 15.50 -8.93 -14.84
C PHE A 163 14.68 -8.00 -15.75
N ARG A 164 13.35 -8.10 -15.72
CA ARG A 164 12.44 -7.21 -16.45
C ARG A 164 12.01 -6.00 -15.63
N ALA A 165 11.68 -6.21 -14.38
CA ALA A 165 11.24 -5.16 -13.46
C ALA A 165 12.40 -4.61 -12.62
N SER A 166 12.25 -3.38 -12.11
CA SER A 166 13.12 -2.87 -11.05
C SER A 166 12.86 -3.64 -9.75
N ASN A 167 13.87 -3.68 -8.87
CA ASN A 167 13.70 -4.34 -7.56
C ASN A 167 12.55 -3.71 -6.77
N ASN A 168 12.46 -2.36 -6.76
CA ASN A 168 11.36 -1.66 -6.08
C ASN A 168 9.97 -2.07 -6.60
N LEU A 169 9.83 -2.33 -7.91
CA LEU A 169 8.57 -2.81 -8.47
C LEU A 169 8.28 -4.25 -8.04
N LEU A 170 9.28 -5.13 -8.01
CA LEU A 170 9.12 -6.50 -7.52
C LEU A 170 8.78 -6.54 -6.02
N GLU A 171 9.44 -5.72 -5.20
CA GLU A 171 9.11 -5.53 -3.79
C GLU A 171 7.65 -5.11 -3.58
N HIS A 172 7.18 -4.15 -4.38
CA HIS A 172 5.79 -3.70 -4.32
C HIS A 172 4.81 -4.80 -4.74
N ILE A 173 5.15 -5.57 -5.78
CA ILE A 173 4.37 -6.73 -6.24
C ILE A 173 4.32 -7.80 -5.15
N ALA A 174 5.45 -8.16 -4.54
CA ALA A 174 5.51 -9.15 -3.46
C ALA A 174 4.65 -8.74 -2.26
N ALA A 175 4.71 -7.46 -1.88
CA ALA A 175 3.91 -6.92 -0.78
C ALA A 175 2.39 -6.99 -1.03
N ILE A 176 1.95 -6.92 -2.30
CA ILE A 176 0.53 -7.05 -2.67
C ILE A 176 0.12 -8.52 -2.81
N ILE A 177 0.98 -9.37 -3.37
CA ILE A 177 0.70 -10.80 -3.53
C ILE A 177 0.49 -11.45 -2.16
N THR A 178 1.27 -11.10 -1.16
CA THR A 178 1.25 -11.80 0.14
C THR A 178 -0.13 -11.77 0.80
N PRO A 179 -0.80 -10.64 1.01
CA PRO A 179 -2.19 -10.64 1.47
C PRO A 179 -3.18 -11.20 0.43
N TRP A 180 -2.90 -11.10 -0.87
CA TRP A 180 -3.77 -11.63 -1.91
C TRP A 180 -3.88 -13.16 -1.86
N VAL A 181 -2.79 -13.87 -1.57
CA VAL A 181 -2.81 -15.32 -1.33
C VAL A 181 -3.80 -15.67 -0.21
N ASP A 182 -3.80 -14.90 0.87
CA ASP A 182 -4.71 -15.13 2.00
C ASP A 182 -6.16 -14.73 1.70
N ILE A 183 -6.38 -13.71 0.87
CA ILE A 183 -7.73 -13.37 0.36
C ILE A 183 -8.29 -14.53 -0.46
N LEU A 184 -7.53 -15.08 -1.40
CA LEU A 184 -7.97 -16.20 -2.24
C LEU A 184 -8.22 -17.47 -1.43
N ALA A 185 -7.46 -17.70 -0.38
CA ALA A 185 -7.64 -18.82 0.53
C ALA A 185 -8.77 -18.61 1.56
N GLY A 186 -9.40 -17.43 1.59
CA GLY A 186 -10.46 -17.08 2.54
C GLY A 186 -9.96 -16.93 3.99
N ARG A 187 -8.66 -16.79 4.20
CA ARG A 187 -8.06 -16.52 5.52
C ARG A 187 -8.18 -15.05 5.90
N LEU A 188 -7.93 -14.15 4.98
CA LEU A 188 -8.14 -12.70 5.14
C LEU A 188 -9.53 -12.33 4.62
N LYS A 189 -10.40 -11.79 5.49
CA LYS A 189 -11.84 -11.62 5.25
C LYS A 189 -12.26 -10.15 5.27
N HIS A 190 -13.48 -9.92 4.80
CA HIS A 190 -14.13 -8.61 4.88
C HIS A 190 -14.03 -8.02 6.30
N GLY A 191 -13.59 -6.80 6.38
CA GLY A 191 -13.45 -6.06 7.63
C GLY A 191 -12.22 -6.40 8.46
N ASP A 192 -11.34 -7.32 8.03
CA ASP A 192 -10.06 -7.56 8.67
C ASP A 192 -9.11 -6.37 8.50
N CYS A 193 -8.02 -6.40 9.26
CA CYS A 193 -7.01 -5.37 9.24
C CYS A 193 -5.63 -6.00 9.03
N ALA A 194 -4.97 -5.65 7.95
CA ALA A 194 -3.68 -6.16 7.55
C ALA A 194 -2.56 -5.15 7.79
N LEU A 195 -1.38 -5.62 8.18
CA LEU A 195 -0.14 -4.85 8.21
C LEU A 195 0.87 -5.50 7.26
N SER A 196 1.16 -4.84 6.14
CA SER A 196 2.21 -5.25 5.21
C SER A 196 3.55 -4.62 5.61
N MET A 197 4.50 -5.46 5.99
CA MET A 197 5.85 -5.06 6.38
C MET A 197 6.84 -5.39 5.26
N THR A 198 7.65 -4.41 4.87
CA THR A 198 8.68 -4.53 3.84
C THR A 198 9.92 -3.76 4.24
N ASP A 199 11.10 -4.21 3.86
CA ASP A 199 12.36 -3.49 4.04
C ASP A 199 12.66 -2.49 2.92
N SER A 200 11.81 -2.43 1.89
CA SER A 200 11.82 -1.41 0.87
C SER A 200 10.99 -0.19 1.31
N THR A 201 11.66 0.95 1.55
CA THR A 201 10.99 2.23 1.84
C THR A 201 10.09 2.69 0.69
N THR A 202 10.50 2.39 -0.54
CA THR A 202 9.74 2.69 -1.76
C THR A 202 8.46 1.87 -1.81
N SER A 203 8.55 0.56 -1.58
CA SER A 203 7.38 -0.33 -1.54
C SER A 203 6.41 0.06 -0.44
N ALA A 204 6.89 0.31 0.79
CA ALA A 204 6.06 0.79 1.89
C ALA A 204 5.33 2.10 1.55
N GLY A 205 6.00 3.01 0.83
CA GLY A 205 5.40 4.24 0.33
C GLY A 205 4.34 3.99 -0.76
N TRP A 206 4.63 3.10 -1.70
CA TRP A 206 3.75 2.79 -2.82
C TRP A 206 2.47 2.04 -2.42
N LEU A 207 2.49 1.22 -1.40
CA LEU A 207 1.27 0.62 -0.84
C LEU A 207 0.24 1.67 -0.42
N ARG A 208 0.70 2.84 0.02
CA ARG A 208 -0.19 3.96 0.35
C ARG A 208 -0.49 4.85 -0.84
N LYS A 209 0.53 5.13 -1.68
CA LYS A 209 0.46 6.13 -2.73
C LYS A 209 1.55 5.90 -3.76
N SER A 210 1.25 5.19 -4.82
CA SER A 210 2.19 4.86 -5.89
C SER A 210 2.35 5.96 -6.95
N ASN A 211 2.19 7.22 -6.59
CA ASN A 211 2.29 8.35 -7.52
C ASN A 211 3.66 9.03 -7.55
N PHE A 212 4.64 8.49 -6.85
CA PHE A 212 6.02 8.93 -6.94
C PHE A 212 6.64 8.36 -8.21
N ILE A 213 7.35 9.20 -8.95
CA ILE A 213 8.18 8.76 -10.08
C ILE A 213 9.52 8.34 -9.49
N GLU A 214 9.93 7.11 -9.77
CA GLU A 214 11.26 6.65 -9.44
C GLU A 214 12.27 7.26 -10.43
N GLU A 215 13.41 7.71 -9.94
CA GLU A 215 14.46 8.25 -10.81
C GLU A 215 14.93 7.18 -11.78
N GLY A 216 14.94 7.49 -13.08
CA GLY A 216 15.26 6.53 -14.14
C GLY A 216 14.13 5.53 -14.48
N GLU A 217 12.95 5.63 -13.87
CA GLU A 217 11.80 4.79 -14.19
C GLU A 217 11.33 5.04 -15.64
N SER A 218 11.20 3.98 -16.41
CA SER A 218 10.63 4.07 -17.76
C SER A 218 9.12 4.30 -17.71
N ALA A 219 8.57 4.94 -18.75
CA ALA A 219 7.11 5.16 -18.85
C ALA A 219 6.30 3.85 -18.75
N ILE A 220 6.86 2.75 -19.25
CA ILE A 220 6.22 1.43 -19.20
C ILE A 220 6.20 0.87 -17.77
N GLN A 221 7.28 1.03 -17.00
CA GLN A 221 7.32 0.64 -15.59
C GLN A 221 6.33 1.47 -14.76
N ALA A 222 6.28 2.79 -14.98
CA ALA A 222 5.30 3.65 -14.32
C ALA A 222 3.85 3.23 -14.61
N THR A 223 3.56 2.81 -15.86
CA THR A 223 2.24 2.29 -16.24
C THR A 223 1.94 0.99 -15.50
N ILE A 224 2.87 0.05 -15.46
CA ILE A 224 2.72 -1.24 -14.76
C ILE A 224 2.54 -1.02 -13.26
N ARG A 225 3.33 -0.15 -12.65
CA ARG A 225 3.16 0.19 -11.23
C ARG A 225 1.77 0.70 -10.89
N LEU A 226 1.17 1.53 -11.76
CA LEU A 226 -0.21 1.98 -11.57
C LEU A 226 -1.26 0.88 -11.82
N GLU A 227 -0.97 -0.10 -12.66
CA GLU A 227 -1.83 -1.29 -12.81
C GLU A 227 -1.78 -2.19 -11.57
N VAL A 228 -0.60 -2.39 -11.00
CA VAL A 228 -0.43 -3.07 -9.71
C VAL A 228 -1.21 -2.35 -8.60
N ALA A 229 -1.09 -1.02 -8.52
CA ALA A 229 -1.87 -0.21 -7.59
C ALA A 229 -3.38 -0.29 -7.85
N ARG A 230 -3.82 -0.45 -9.11
CA ARG A 230 -5.24 -0.63 -9.44
C ARG A 230 -5.78 -1.97 -8.97
N LEU A 231 -5.02 -3.05 -9.16
CA LEU A 231 -5.37 -4.37 -8.60
C LEU A 231 -5.51 -4.29 -7.07
N HIS A 232 -4.53 -3.72 -6.40
CA HIS A 232 -4.55 -3.51 -4.95
C HIS A 232 -5.79 -2.71 -4.49
N ALA A 233 -6.09 -1.61 -5.19
CA ALA A 233 -7.29 -0.82 -4.92
C ALA A 233 -8.60 -1.59 -5.17
N LEU A 234 -8.65 -2.48 -6.16
CA LEU A 234 -9.81 -3.34 -6.41
C LEU A 234 -10.00 -4.35 -5.28
N HIS A 235 -8.93 -4.98 -4.78
CA HIS A 235 -9.00 -5.86 -3.61
C HIS A 235 -9.59 -5.12 -2.41
N TYR A 236 -9.13 -3.90 -2.14
CA TYR A 236 -9.71 -3.07 -1.07
C TYR A 236 -11.20 -2.78 -1.28
N LEU A 237 -11.60 -2.39 -2.49
CA LEU A 237 -13.01 -2.08 -2.80
C LEU A 237 -13.93 -3.31 -2.64
N GLN A 238 -13.41 -4.50 -2.91
CA GLN A 238 -14.16 -5.76 -2.82
C GLN A 238 -14.24 -6.30 -1.39
N THR A 239 -13.14 -6.24 -0.67
CA THR A 239 -12.98 -6.89 0.64
C THR A 239 -13.17 -5.95 1.83
N GLU A 240 -13.00 -4.65 1.62
CA GLU A 240 -12.95 -3.63 2.69
C GLU A 240 -11.90 -3.93 3.80
N ILE A 241 -10.88 -4.71 3.44
CA ILE A 241 -9.76 -4.97 4.34
C ILE A 241 -8.98 -3.67 4.54
N ARG A 242 -8.82 -3.25 5.78
CA ARG A 242 -7.96 -2.11 6.09
C ARG A 242 -6.52 -2.54 6.05
N GLU A 243 -5.72 -1.91 5.21
CA GLU A 243 -4.30 -2.21 5.09
C GLU A 243 -3.44 -1.04 5.59
N TYR A 244 -2.41 -1.41 6.35
CA TYR A 244 -1.32 -0.54 6.75
C TYR A 244 -0.03 -1.05 6.15
N SER A 245 0.88 -0.15 5.84
CA SER A 245 2.21 -0.50 5.39
C SER A 245 3.25 0.06 6.35
N GLN A 246 4.31 -0.70 6.59
CA GLN A 246 5.40 -0.31 7.46
C GLN A 246 6.73 -0.78 6.89
N TRP A 247 7.71 0.11 6.95
CA TRP A 247 9.09 -0.25 6.73
C TRP A 247 9.72 -0.85 8.00
N PHE A 248 10.60 -1.84 7.83
CA PHE A 248 11.43 -2.39 8.91
C PHE A 248 12.82 -2.77 8.36
N PRO A 249 13.86 -2.94 9.22
CA PRO A 249 15.21 -3.25 8.77
C PRO A 249 15.31 -4.61 8.10
N GLY A 250 16.00 -4.71 6.95
CA GLY A 250 16.17 -5.95 6.19
C GLY A 250 16.85 -7.08 6.97
N VAL A 251 17.69 -6.76 7.96
CA VAL A 251 18.27 -7.76 8.87
C VAL A 251 17.24 -8.54 9.68
N GLU A 252 16.02 -8.02 9.79
CA GLU A 252 14.87 -8.65 10.43
C GLU A 252 13.94 -9.35 9.42
N ASN A 253 14.25 -9.31 8.11
CA ASN A 253 13.46 -9.90 7.02
C ASN A 253 14.03 -11.21 6.49
N LYS A 254 14.79 -11.94 7.29
CA LYS A 254 15.55 -13.13 6.84
C LYS A 254 14.69 -14.24 6.25
N VAL A 255 13.47 -14.41 6.74
CA VAL A 255 12.56 -15.45 6.25
C VAL A 255 12.07 -15.10 4.84
N ALA A 256 11.61 -13.88 4.61
CA ALA A 256 11.14 -13.46 3.29
C ALA A 256 12.31 -13.37 2.28
N ASP A 257 13.50 -12.91 2.73
CA ASP A 257 14.72 -12.90 1.91
C ASP A 257 15.08 -14.31 1.43
N ALA A 258 15.05 -15.32 2.32
CA ALA A 258 15.30 -16.72 1.94
C ALA A 258 14.21 -17.26 0.99
N LEU A 259 12.94 -16.95 1.22
CA LEU A 259 11.83 -17.34 0.33
C LEU A 259 11.98 -16.78 -1.08
N SER A 260 12.55 -15.59 -1.23
CA SER A 260 12.74 -14.93 -2.54
C SER A 260 14.00 -15.38 -3.28
N ARG A 261 14.99 -16.02 -2.60
CA ARG A 261 16.34 -16.28 -3.13
C ARG A 261 16.76 -17.73 -3.19
N ASP A 262 16.33 -18.57 -2.22
CA ASP A 262 16.81 -19.95 -2.07
C ASP A 262 16.02 -20.93 -2.95
N ASP A 263 16.21 -20.85 -4.27
CA ASP A 263 15.51 -21.66 -5.28
C ASP A 263 16.08 -23.10 -5.40
N ASP A 264 17.30 -23.32 -4.95
CA ASP A 264 18.03 -24.59 -5.01
C ASP A 264 17.60 -25.60 -3.93
N ARG A 265 16.67 -25.22 -3.05
CA ARG A 265 16.21 -26.02 -1.91
C ARG A 265 14.74 -26.42 -2.05
N SER A 266 14.42 -27.63 -1.59
CA SER A 266 13.02 -28.01 -1.42
C SER A 266 12.32 -27.17 -0.34
N ASP A 267 10.99 -27.11 -0.37
CA ASP A 267 10.20 -26.36 0.63
C ASP A 267 10.41 -26.90 2.04
N GLU A 268 10.59 -28.23 2.17
CA GLU A 268 10.86 -28.89 3.44
C GLU A 268 12.26 -28.55 3.98
N GLU A 269 13.29 -28.62 3.13
CA GLU A 269 14.66 -28.25 3.50
C GLU A 269 14.75 -26.79 3.92
N LEU A 270 14.15 -25.88 3.14
CA LEU A 270 14.11 -24.46 3.45
C LEU A 270 13.40 -24.18 4.78
N THR A 271 12.25 -24.83 5.01
CA THR A 271 11.51 -24.71 6.27
C THR A 271 12.34 -25.14 7.47
N ASN A 272 13.06 -26.27 7.36
CA ASN A 272 13.92 -26.78 8.44
C ASN A 272 15.10 -25.83 8.73
N ILE A 273 15.70 -25.27 7.69
CA ILE A 273 16.79 -24.28 7.81
C ILE A 273 16.28 -23.00 8.48
N LEU A 274 15.13 -22.49 8.04
CA LEU A 274 14.54 -21.28 8.61
C LEU A 274 14.17 -21.46 10.08
N ARG A 275 13.59 -22.59 10.46
CA ARG A 275 13.30 -22.93 11.86
C ARG A 275 14.55 -23.00 12.72
N SER A 276 15.65 -23.50 12.17
CA SER A 276 16.92 -23.61 12.89
C SER A 276 17.62 -22.24 13.01
N ASN A 277 17.66 -21.47 11.92
CA ASN A 277 18.48 -20.24 11.86
C ASN A 277 17.75 -18.98 12.30
N CYS A 278 16.43 -18.95 12.17
CA CYS A 278 15.58 -17.77 12.45
C CYS A 278 14.36 -18.14 13.32
N PRO A 279 14.52 -18.89 14.43
CA PRO A 279 13.38 -19.42 15.20
C PRO A 279 12.43 -18.34 15.73
N SER A 280 12.93 -17.12 15.94
CA SER A 280 12.12 -15.97 16.42
C SER A 280 11.30 -15.31 15.31
N GLN A 281 11.63 -15.55 14.03
CA GLN A 281 10.93 -14.96 12.89
C GLN A 281 9.96 -15.95 12.23
N VAL A 282 10.18 -17.25 12.41
CA VAL A 282 9.34 -18.31 11.83
C VAL A 282 8.13 -18.56 12.72
N PRO A 283 6.90 -18.38 12.23
CA PRO A 283 5.70 -18.71 12.98
C PRO A 283 5.62 -20.20 13.34
N PRO A 284 4.92 -20.59 14.42
CA PRO A 284 4.79 -22.00 14.85
C PRO A 284 4.25 -22.94 13.76
N HIS A 285 3.28 -22.47 12.98
CA HIS A 285 2.61 -23.23 11.91
C HIS A 285 3.14 -22.84 10.52
N PHE A 286 4.45 -22.71 10.38
CA PHE A 286 5.04 -22.30 9.11
C PHE A 286 4.90 -23.39 8.04
N GLU A 287 4.24 -23.05 6.93
CA GLU A 287 3.99 -23.91 5.78
C GLU A 287 4.15 -23.11 4.49
N ILE A 288 4.93 -23.62 3.54
CA ILE A 288 5.07 -23.04 2.21
C ILE A 288 3.96 -23.61 1.32
N VAL A 289 3.05 -22.76 0.89
CA VAL A 289 1.95 -23.13 0.00
C VAL A 289 2.25 -22.72 -1.44
N PRO A 290 1.76 -23.47 -2.44
CA PRO A 290 1.95 -23.10 -3.83
C PRO A 290 1.25 -21.77 -4.15
N LEU A 291 1.92 -20.94 -4.96
CA LEU A 291 1.32 -19.70 -5.42
C LEU A 291 0.14 -20.03 -6.36
N PRO A 292 -1.06 -19.43 -6.14
CA PRO A 292 -2.23 -19.68 -6.98
C PRO A 292 -1.98 -19.33 -8.47
N ASN A 293 -2.48 -20.18 -9.37
CA ASN A 293 -2.32 -20.01 -10.81
C ASN A 293 -2.84 -18.66 -11.34
N GLU A 294 -3.86 -18.11 -10.71
CA GLU A 294 -4.38 -16.78 -11.02
C GLU A 294 -3.31 -15.71 -10.84
N ILE A 295 -2.58 -15.76 -9.73
CA ILE A 295 -1.48 -14.83 -9.41
C ILE A 295 -0.33 -15.04 -10.38
N ILE A 296 0.05 -16.29 -10.66
CA ILE A 296 1.13 -16.62 -11.60
C ILE A 296 0.80 -16.07 -12.99
N SER A 297 -0.42 -16.28 -13.47
CA SER A 297 -0.87 -15.81 -14.78
C SER A 297 -0.87 -14.28 -14.86
N TRP A 298 -1.35 -13.62 -13.82
CA TRP A 298 -1.33 -12.15 -13.72
C TRP A 298 0.11 -11.61 -13.72
N LEU A 299 0.97 -12.14 -12.86
CA LEU A 299 2.38 -11.73 -12.74
C LEU A 299 3.13 -11.93 -14.06
N THR A 300 2.92 -13.07 -14.73
CA THR A 300 3.52 -13.38 -16.04
C THR A 300 3.09 -12.36 -17.09
N SER A 301 1.78 -12.11 -17.20
CA SER A 301 1.24 -11.15 -18.17
C SER A 301 1.76 -9.73 -17.93
N LEU A 302 1.96 -9.37 -16.67
CA LEU A 302 2.48 -8.07 -16.28
C LEU A 302 3.97 -7.91 -16.65
N LEU A 303 4.80 -8.88 -16.27
CA LEU A 303 6.25 -8.82 -16.46
C LEU A 303 6.67 -8.96 -17.93
N LEU A 304 5.96 -9.75 -18.74
CA LEU A 304 6.24 -9.90 -20.17
C LEU A 304 6.15 -8.59 -20.96
N ARG A 305 5.44 -7.60 -20.46
CA ARG A 305 5.32 -6.27 -21.09
C ARG A 305 6.55 -5.40 -20.88
N LEU A 306 7.40 -5.74 -19.91
CA LEU A 306 8.64 -5.04 -19.63
C LEU A 306 9.79 -5.60 -20.48
N PRO A 307 10.72 -4.75 -20.97
CA PRO A 307 11.91 -5.22 -21.67
C PRO A 307 12.83 -5.98 -20.71
N GLN A 308 13.38 -7.11 -21.16
CA GLN A 308 14.37 -7.86 -20.37
C GLN A 308 15.75 -7.22 -20.51
N LYS A 309 16.45 -7.07 -19.40
CA LYS A 309 17.86 -6.66 -19.36
C LYS A 309 18.75 -7.90 -19.59
N LYS A 310 18.94 -8.29 -20.86
CA LYS A 310 19.63 -9.54 -21.25
C LYS A 310 21.00 -9.72 -20.65
N GLU A 311 21.81 -8.67 -20.57
CA GLU A 311 23.16 -8.72 -19.99
C GLU A 311 23.14 -9.22 -18.52
N LEU A 312 22.19 -8.75 -17.73
CA LEU A 312 22.04 -9.17 -16.32
C LEU A 312 21.53 -10.60 -16.21
N ALA A 313 20.61 -11.00 -17.08
CA ALA A 313 20.09 -12.36 -17.13
C ALA A 313 21.17 -13.39 -17.52
N GLU A 314 22.04 -13.06 -18.49
CA GLU A 314 23.16 -13.91 -18.90
C GLU A 314 24.22 -14.07 -17.79
N VAL A 315 24.53 -13.00 -17.07
CA VAL A 315 25.46 -13.05 -15.93
C VAL A 315 24.88 -13.93 -14.82
N HIS A 316 23.59 -13.81 -14.52
CA HIS A 316 22.93 -14.61 -13.51
C HIS A 316 22.93 -16.12 -13.88
N MET A 317 22.58 -16.45 -15.13
CA MET A 317 22.63 -17.85 -15.59
C MET A 317 24.05 -18.46 -15.51
N ARG A 318 25.07 -17.69 -15.84
CA ARG A 318 26.47 -18.15 -15.72
C ARG A 318 26.87 -18.41 -14.27
N THR A 319 26.37 -17.60 -13.34
CA THR A 319 26.67 -17.71 -11.90
C THR A 319 25.96 -18.90 -11.27
N THR A 320 24.71 -19.18 -11.67
CA THR A 320 23.93 -20.32 -11.17
C THR A 320 24.44 -21.65 -11.73
N LEU A 321 24.77 -21.73 -13.00
CA LEU A 321 25.34 -22.94 -13.63
C LEU A 321 26.75 -23.28 -13.14
N GLY A 322 27.50 -22.31 -12.59
CA GLY A 322 28.84 -22.50 -12.02
C GLY A 322 28.88 -22.88 -10.55
N ARG A 323 27.76 -22.89 -9.85
CA ARG A 323 27.69 -23.33 -8.46
C ARG A 323 27.56 -24.85 -8.40
N GLY A 324 28.71 -25.55 -8.34
CA GLY A 324 28.75 -26.90 -7.77
C GLY A 324 28.31 -26.87 -6.30
N PRO A 325 28.08 -28.04 -5.63
CA PRO A 325 27.54 -28.12 -4.28
C PRO A 325 28.30 -27.18 -3.35
N ALA A 326 27.59 -26.17 -2.82
CA ALA A 326 28.16 -25.02 -2.15
C ALA A 326 28.79 -25.40 -0.82
N THR A 327 30.09 -25.20 -0.75
CA THR A 327 30.76 -24.90 0.52
C THR A 327 30.37 -23.46 0.93
N HIS A 328 29.86 -23.34 2.13
CA HIS A 328 29.42 -22.09 2.75
C HIS A 328 30.49 -20.98 2.63
N ASN A 329 30.29 -20.05 1.75
CA ASN A 329 30.85 -18.70 1.87
C ASN A 329 29.72 -17.73 1.64
N ILE A 330 29.31 -17.09 2.72
CA ILE A 330 28.44 -15.91 2.71
C ILE A 330 29.22 -14.81 2.01
N VAL A 331 29.02 -14.69 0.70
CA VAL A 331 29.44 -13.51 -0.04
C VAL A 331 28.28 -12.52 0.11
N THR A 332 28.44 -11.63 1.09
CA THR A 332 27.63 -10.42 1.19
C THR A 332 27.70 -9.68 -0.13
N SER A 333 26.57 -9.47 -0.78
CA SER A 333 26.42 -8.75 -2.05
C SER A 333 26.62 -7.24 -1.88
N SER A 334 27.65 -6.83 -1.12
CA SER A 334 28.01 -5.42 -0.90
C SER A 334 28.90 -4.83 -2.00
N ALA A 335 29.16 -5.55 -3.09
CA ALA A 335 30.13 -5.13 -4.09
C ALA A 335 29.53 -4.56 -5.38
N LEU A 336 28.22 -4.31 -5.47
CA LEU A 336 27.59 -3.72 -6.67
C LEU A 336 26.53 -2.65 -6.38
N MET A 337 26.56 -2.06 -5.19
CA MET A 337 25.88 -0.79 -4.93
C MET A 337 26.93 0.26 -4.61
N GLU A 338 27.28 1.08 -5.57
CA GLU A 338 27.84 2.39 -5.28
C GLU A 338 26.84 3.13 -4.39
N THR A 339 27.25 3.39 -3.17
CA THR A 339 26.54 4.14 -2.16
C THR A 339 26.36 5.57 -2.63
N THR A 340 25.22 5.89 -3.19
CA THR A 340 24.71 7.26 -3.13
C THR A 340 24.34 7.53 -1.68
N SER A 341 25.00 8.51 -1.08
CA SER A 341 24.89 8.82 0.34
C SER A 341 23.46 9.16 0.73
N LEU A 342 22.99 8.60 1.85
CA LEU A 342 21.69 8.83 2.48
C LEU A 342 21.38 10.33 2.76
N THR A 343 22.35 11.22 2.64
CA THR A 343 22.22 12.67 2.85
C THR A 343 21.51 13.38 1.70
N GLU A 344 21.68 12.95 0.45
CA GLU A 344 21.05 13.60 -0.72
C GLU A 344 19.57 13.24 -0.88
N CYS A 345 19.11 12.11 -0.36
CA CYS A 345 17.68 11.76 -0.37
C CYS A 345 16.83 12.58 0.60
N LEU A 346 17.41 13.18 1.63
CA LEU A 346 16.67 13.92 2.66
C LEU A 346 16.34 15.35 2.24
N ASP A 347 17.15 15.97 1.39
CA ASP A 347 16.96 17.38 0.99
C ASP A 347 15.88 17.57 -0.09
N ASN A 348 15.63 16.58 -0.95
CA ASN A 348 14.59 16.65 -1.98
C ASN A 348 13.16 16.40 -1.47
N THR A 349 12.97 15.99 -0.22
CA THR A 349 11.65 15.76 0.37
C THR A 349 10.98 17.03 0.91
N ASN A 350 11.69 18.13 1.01
CA ASN A 350 11.18 19.37 1.63
C ASN A 350 10.26 20.23 0.73
N LEU A 351 10.21 20.02 -0.57
CA LEU A 351 9.40 20.83 -1.49
C LEU A 351 8.00 20.27 -1.77
N GLN A 352 7.72 18.99 -1.42
CA GLN A 352 6.42 18.37 -1.69
C GLN A 352 5.53 18.17 -0.45
N SER A 353 5.99 18.54 0.75
CA SER A 353 5.28 18.28 2.01
C SER A 353 4.14 19.24 2.34
N ARG A 354 3.91 20.29 1.54
CA ARG A 354 2.88 21.30 1.83
C ARG A 354 1.45 20.96 1.39
N GLU A 355 1.23 19.88 0.68
CA GLU A 355 -0.10 19.51 0.16
C GLU A 355 -0.71 18.23 0.76
N LEU A 356 -0.15 17.70 1.84
CA LEU A 356 -0.61 16.43 2.40
C LEU A 356 -1.57 16.69 3.56
N SER A 357 -2.75 16.04 3.48
CA SER A 357 -3.76 16.06 4.53
C SER A 357 -3.12 15.75 5.89
N PRO A 358 -3.42 16.55 6.95
CA PRO A 358 -2.86 16.34 8.30
C PRO A 358 -3.10 14.95 8.88
N TRP A 359 -4.07 14.23 8.35
CA TRP A 359 -4.45 12.88 8.78
C TRP A 359 -3.47 11.78 8.35
N LEU A 360 -2.61 12.05 7.39
CA LEU A 360 -1.76 11.03 6.77
C LEU A 360 -0.26 11.26 6.95
N TYR A 361 0.17 12.47 7.33
CA TYR A 361 1.59 12.81 7.35
C TYR A 361 1.92 13.93 8.33
N ALA A 362 2.00 13.61 9.60
CA ALA A 362 2.91 14.31 10.47
C ALA A 362 4.31 13.72 10.27
N LYS A 363 5.18 14.44 9.55
CA LYS A 363 6.61 14.09 9.43
C LYS A 363 7.21 14.16 10.83
N GLY A 364 7.75 13.06 11.31
CA GLY A 364 8.34 12.96 12.68
C GLY A 364 7.37 12.38 13.70
N ASP A 365 6.11 12.77 13.68
CA ASP A 365 5.14 12.44 14.72
C ASP A 365 4.49 11.04 14.53
N PHE A 366 4.59 10.46 13.34
CA PHE A 366 4.20 9.06 13.16
C PHE A 366 5.14 8.11 13.93
N ARG A 367 6.37 8.55 14.20
CA ARG A 367 7.29 7.86 15.12
C ARG A 367 6.88 8.04 16.58
N ASP A 368 6.20 9.12 16.93
CA ASP A 368 5.76 9.47 18.30
C ASP A 368 4.25 9.32 18.50
N SER A 369 3.49 8.97 17.44
CA SER A 369 2.07 8.64 17.52
C SER A 369 1.83 7.35 18.30
N LEU A 370 0.58 7.06 18.61
CA LEU A 370 0.11 5.87 19.33
C LEU A 370 0.67 4.51 18.85
N MET A 371 1.30 4.49 17.64
CA MET A 371 1.98 3.32 17.08
C MET A 371 3.38 3.08 17.66
N LEU A 372 4.04 4.09 18.18
CA LEU A 372 5.44 4.02 18.55
C LEU A 372 5.78 3.24 19.81
N PRO A 373 4.97 3.28 20.89
CA PRO A 373 5.19 2.36 22.00
C PRO A 373 5.10 0.91 21.53
N TRP A 374 4.26 0.69 20.56
CA TRP A 374 4.03 -0.58 19.91
C TRP A 374 5.20 -1.03 19.03
N LEU A 375 5.85 -0.12 18.33
CA LEU A 375 6.99 -0.39 17.45
C LEU A 375 8.34 -0.48 18.21
N LYS A 376 8.56 0.36 19.20
CA LYS A 376 9.83 0.41 19.96
C LYS A 376 10.06 -0.81 20.86
N SER A 377 9.01 -1.52 21.25
CA SER A 377 9.14 -2.73 22.07
C SER A 377 9.39 -4.02 21.29
N GLN A 378 9.48 -3.94 19.96
CA GLN A 378 9.39 -5.10 19.05
C GLN A 378 10.64 -5.93 18.88
N SER A 379 11.80 -5.42 19.13
CA SER A 379 13.01 -6.20 18.91
C SER A 379 13.13 -7.47 19.77
N GLN A 380 12.18 -7.69 20.68
CA GLN A 380 12.23 -8.80 21.63
C GLN A 380 10.92 -9.56 21.87
N ILE A 381 9.80 -9.20 21.24
CA ILE A 381 8.49 -9.83 21.50
C ILE A 381 8.01 -10.65 20.29
N PRO A 382 7.71 -11.96 20.43
CA PRO A 382 7.12 -12.76 19.37
C PRO A 382 5.81 -12.16 18.87
N LEU A 383 5.58 -12.17 17.54
CA LEU A 383 4.39 -11.64 16.87
C LEU A 383 3.07 -12.11 17.50
N THR A 384 3.02 -13.35 17.96
CA THR A 384 1.86 -13.95 18.61
C THR A 384 1.45 -13.26 19.91
N GLN A 385 2.36 -12.57 20.60
CA GLN A 385 2.02 -11.80 21.81
C GLN A 385 1.33 -10.48 21.49
N TRP A 386 1.48 -9.97 20.27
CA TRP A 386 0.88 -8.72 19.83
C TRP A 386 -0.59 -8.83 19.49
N LEU A 387 -1.02 -10.03 19.10
CA LEU A 387 -2.38 -10.32 18.68
C LEU A 387 -3.26 -10.77 19.86
N ARG A 388 -2.69 -11.02 21.04
CA ARG A 388 -3.49 -11.35 22.23
C ARG A 388 -4.09 -10.10 22.85
N PRO A 389 -5.38 -10.11 23.23
CA PRO A 389 -5.93 -9.09 24.10
C PRO A 389 -5.08 -9.04 25.37
N SER A 390 -4.65 -7.86 25.82
CA SER A 390 -3.98 -7.73 27.11
C SER A 390 -4.90 -8.29 28.19
N GLU A 391 -4.57 -9.44 28.74
CA GLU A 391 -5.12 -9.85 30.01
C GLU A 391 -4.84 -8.73 31.00
N LYS A 392 -5.87 -8.24 31.62
CA LYS A 392 -5.85 -7.15 32.60
C LYS A 392 -4.93 -7.55 33.76
N THR A 393 -3.66 -7.27 33.68
CA THR A 393 -2.85 -7.06 34.87
C THR A 393 -3.25 -5.68 35.38
N GLY A 394 -3.73 -5.64 36.63
CA GLY A 394 -4.39 -4.50 37.23
C GLY A 394 -3.49 -3.31 37.58
N GLU A 395 -2.55 -2.94 36.73
CA GLU A 395 -1.83 -1.70 36.82
C GLU A 395 -2.53 -0.63 35.99
N LYS A 396 -3.21 0.28 36.71
CA LYS A 396 -3.72 1.53 36.19
C LYS A 396 -2.55 2.39 35.72
N THR A 397 -2.11 2.22 34.49
CA THR A 397 -1.41 3.29 33.80
C THR A 397 -2.41 4.39 33.52
N HIS A 398 -2.32 5.49 34.25
CA HIS A 398 -2.96 6.75 33.90
C HIS A 398 -2.45 7.17 32.51
N ILE A 399 -3.17 6.77 31.46
CA ILE A 399 -3.10 7.47 30.18
C ILE A 399 -3.93 8.73 30.44
N GLY A 400 -3.22 9.85 30.65
CA GLY A 400 -3.85 11.15 30.65
C GLY A 400 -4.52 11.34 29.29
N THR A 401 -5.85 11.21 29.26
CA THR A 401 -6.68 11.76 28.21
C THR A 401 -6.55 13.28 28.32
N GLN A 402 -5.55 13.86 27.67
CA GLN A 402 -5.64 15.25 27.27
C GLN A 402 -6.75 15.30 26.23
N ASN A 403 -7.90 15.78 26.64
CA ASN A 403 -8.96 16.24 25.76
C ASN A 403 -8.39 17.40 24.96
N ALA A 404 -7.85 17.12 23.77
CA ALA A 404 -7.59 18.13 22.79
C ALA A 404 -8.96 18.71 22.40
N THR A 405 -9.20 19.96 22.78
CA THR A 405 -10.40 20.68 22.39
C THR A 405 -10.29 21.08 20.91
N LEU A 406 -11.42 21.20 20.24
CA LEU A 406 -11.51 21.64 18.83
C LEU A 406 -10.76 22.98 18.56
N ASP A 407 -10.51 23.78 19.59
CA ASP A 407 -9.78 25.05 19.51
C ASP A 407 -8.27 24.86 19.32
N ASP A 408 -7.70 23.73 19.73
CA ASP A 408 -6.29 23.45 19.52
C ASP A 408 -5.97 23.10 18.08
N PHE A 409 -7.01 22.74 17.30
CA PHE A 409 -6.90 22.39 15.88
C PHE A 409 -6.82 23.60 14.93
N TYR A 410 -7.23 24.77 15.40
CA TYR A 410 -7.31 25.98 14.57
C TYR A 410 -6.21 27.00 14.85
N LYS A 411 -5.33 26.77 15.80
CA LYS A 411 -4.23 27.70 16.16
C LYS A 411 -2.87 27.39 15.54
N GLY A 412 -2.78 26.36 14.70
CA GLY A 412 -1.57 26.05 13.92
C GLY A 412 -1.75 26.45 12.47
N ASN A 413 -1.43 27.70 12.13
CA ASN A 413 -1.19 28.15 10.75
C ASN A 413 0.15 27.62 10.24
#